data_771b6bc7534d06b70dcc49cf397fcad6
#
_entry.id   771b6bc7534d06b70dcc49cf397fcad6
#
_cell.length_a   1.000
_cell.length_b   1.000
_cell.length_c   1.000
_cell.angle_alpha   90.00
_cell.angle_beta   90.00
_cell.angle_gamma   90.00
#
_symmetry.space_group_name_H-M   'P 1'
#
loop_
_entity.id
_entity.type
_entity.pdbx_description
1 polymer ?
#
loop_
_entity_poly.entity_id
_entity_poly.type
_entity_poly.pdbx_seq_one_letter_code
_entity_poly.pdbx_strand_id
1 'polypeptide(L)'
;IVQGAPAGVPELRELAGEPTAEPPRALDEWVITDLDRAVDVLVDMKNVSEVAVGLAYSALVLRDIGLAAEVSHLEQRLDEMKERLELWVLRAAHEEIDPSGLRGLLHLAGAAETIGDAAKQMVWMIEEGEELHPVLALGLGDAEEISVRVPVADGCRAEGKSLRELQLETETGFYLLAVRRGGRYLYRPRPGVVLLAGDELIATGPYEGHDLLAGLCGYEVVEDPATGVDELRRLASARG
;
A
#
# COMPACT_ATOMS: atom_id res chain seq x y z
N ILE A 1 8.46 13.67 8.44
CA ILE A 1 7.08 13.44 8.89
C ILE A 1 6.37 14.78 8.75
N VAL A 2 5.81 15.05 7.59
CA VAL A 2 4.89 16.17 7.40
C VAL A 2 3.52 15.64 7.82
N GLN A 3 3.06 16.03 9.00
CA GLN A 3 1.64 16.03 9.29
C GLN A 3 1.00 17.07 8.35
N GLY A 4 0.70 16.65 7.10
CA GLY A 4 -0.15 17.43 6.23
C GLY A 4 -1.54 17.40 6.79
N ALA A 5 -2.04 18.55 7.27
CA ALA A 5 -3.46 18.80 7.23
C ALA A 5 -3.96 18.50 5.81
N PRO A 6 -5.19 18.00 5.62
CA PRO A 6 -5.73 17.82 4.28
C PRO A 6 -5.58 19.15 3.54
N ALA A 7 -5.06 19.09 2.30
CA ALA A 7 -4.90 20.25 1.43
C ALA A 7 -6.24 21.01 1.47
N GLY A 8 -6.25 22.11 2.17
CA GLY A 8 -7.49 22.83 2.40
C GLY A 8 -7.82 23.72 1.20
N VAL A 9 -9.08 24.06 1.08
CA VAL A 9 -9.63 25.02 0.12
C VAL A 9 -8.76 26.28 -0.14
N PRO A 10 -7.94 26.81 0.82
CA PRO A 10 -7.03 27.92 0.56
C PRO A 10 -5.93 27.62 -0.47
N GLU A 11 -5.33 26.44 -0.45
CA GLU A 11 -4.24 26.07 -1.38
C GLU A 11 -4.76 25.88 -2.81
N LEU A 12 -5.98 25.37 -2.96
CA LEU A 12 -6.64 25.28 -4.27
C LEU A 12 -7.00 26.67 -4.82
N ARG A 13 -7.21 27.66 -3.96
CA ARG A 13 -7.44 29.05 -4.37
C ARG A 13 -6.18 29.73 -4.90
N GLU A 14 -4.99 29.36 -4.45
CA GLU A 14 -3.72 29.82 -5.01
C GLU A 14 -3.48 29.29 -6.42
N LEU A 15 -4.04 28.11 -6.77
CA LEU A 15 -4.01 27.58 -8.13
C LEU A 15 -4.93 28.33 -9.10
N ALA A 16 -5.84 29.17 -8.58
CA ALA A 16 -6.82 29.94 -9.36
C ALA A 16 -6.31 31.28 -9.92
N GLY A 17 -5.00 31.55 -9.86
CA GLY A 17 -4.39 32.75 -10.51
C GLY A 17 -4.16 33.94 -9.59
N GLU A 18 -3.24 34.85 -9.99
CA GLU A 18 -2.95 36.09 -9.26
C GLU A 18 -4.19 37.00 -9.19
N PRO A 19 -4.40 37.71 -8.06
CA PRO A 19 -5.52 38.62 -7.95
C PRO A 19 -5.35 39.79 -8.94
N THR A 20 -6.16 39.83 -9.97
CA THR A 20 -6.39 40.99 -10.77
C THR A 20 -7.15 42.05 -9.92
N ALA A 21 -7.03 43.33 -10.23
CA ALA A 21 -7.55 44.46 -9.44
C ALA A 21 -9.07 44.42 -9.11
N GLU A 22 -9.81 43.48 -9.65
CA GLU A 22 -11.16 43.10 -9.21
C GLU A 22 -11.04 41.90 -8.27
N PRO A 23 -11.78 41.88 -7.13
CA PRO A 23 -11.79 40.68 -6.30
C PRO A 23 -12.18 39.49 -7.18
N PRO A 24 -11.41 38.39 -7.15
CA PRO A 24 -11.71 37.22 -7.98
C PRO A 24 -13.17 36.84 -7.71
N ARG A 25 -13.96 36.66 -8.78
CA ARG A 25 -15.26 36.02 -8.66
C ARG A 25 -15.09 34.77 -7.87
N ALA A 26 -15.85 34.59 -6.81
CA ALA A 26 -15.83 33.36 -6.05
C ALA A 26 -16.04 32.21 -7.03
N LEU A 27 -15.09 31.26 -7.08
CA LEU A 27 -15.27 30.04 -7.86
C LEU A 27 -16.58 29.40 -7.45
N ASP A 28 -17.32 28.91 -8.41
CA ASP A 28 -18.56 28.20 -8.13
C ASP A 28 -18.29 27.03 -7.18
N GLU A 29 -19.16 26.83 -6.20
CA GLU A 29 -18.99 25.81 -5.15
C GLU A 29 -18.75 24.40 -5.74
N TRP A 30 -19.37 24.08 -6.88
CA TRP A 30 -19.19 22.79 -7.55
C TRP A 30 -17.77 22.62 -8.13
N VAL A 31 -17.12 23.68 -8.62
CA VAL A 31 -15.73 23.64 -9.13
C VAL A 31 -14.76 23.32 -8.00
N ILE A 32 -14.90 23.98 -6.85
CA ILE A 32 -14.08 23.69 -5.66
C ILE A 32 -14.30 22.24 -5.23
N THR A 33 -15.55 21.77 -5.21
CA THR A 33 -15.88 20.39 -4.82
C THR A 33 -15.25 19.36 -5.77
N ASP A 34 -15.22 19.61 -7.08
CA ASP A 34 -14.63 18.68 -8.04
C ASP A 34 -13.08 18.66 -7.95
N LEU A 35 -12.44 19.80 -7.66
CA LEU A 35 -11.00 19.86 -7.38
C LEU A 35 -10.63 19.15 -6.08
N ASP A 36 -11.39 19.35 -5.00
CA ASP A 36 -11.17 18.64 -3.73
C ASP A 36 -11.27 17.12 -3.93
N ARG A 37 -12.26 16.66 -4.69
CA ARG A 37 -12.40 15.24 -5.05
C ARG A 37 -11.22 14.73 -5.87
N ALA A 38 -10.72 15.54 -6.82
CA ALA A 38 -9.55 15.16 -7.63
C ALA A 38 -8.31 15.00 -6.75
N VAL A 39 -8.10 15.90 -5.77
CA VAL A 39 -6.98 15.82 -4.82
C VAL A 39 -7.13 14.59 -3.91
N ASP A 40 -8.33 14.33 -3.37
CA ASP A 40 -8.58 13.15 -2.54
C ASP A 40 -8.28 11.85 -3.30
N VAL A 41 -8.72 11.75 -4.56
CA VAL A 41 -8.41 10.59 -5.40
C VAL A 41 -6.92 10.48 -5.68
N LEU A 42 -6.22 11.59 -5.93
CA LEU A 42 -4.77 11.56 -6.15
C LEU A 42 -4.02 11.03 -4.91
N VAL A 43 -4.43 11.43 -3.70
CA VAL A 43 -3.88 10.89 -2.44
C VAL A 43 -4.14 9.39 -2.33
N ASP A 44 -5.35 8.94 -2.69
CA ASP A 44 -5.68 7.52 -2.70
C ASP A 44 -4.88 6.76 -3.76
N MET A 45 -4.70 7.29 -4.97
CA MET A 45 -3.86 6.71 -6.03
C MET A 45 -2.42 6.53 -5.56
N LYS A 46 -1.84 7.55 -4.93
CA LYS A 46 -0.51 7.47 -4.33
C LYS A 46 -0.43 6.32 -3.31
N ASN A 47 -1.42 6.19 -2.43
CA ASN A 47 -1.44 5.13 -1.43
C ASN A 47 -1.59 3.73 -2.05
N VAL A 48 -2.42 3.59 -3.08
CA VAL A 48 -2.63 2.33 -3.80
C VAL A 48 -1.38 1.92 -4.58
N SER A 49 -0.72 2.85 -5.26
CA SER A 49 0.51 2.55 -6.02
C SER A 49 1.66 2.09 -5.11
N GLU A 50 1.84 2.69 -3.93
CA GLU A 50 2.83 2.23 -2.94
C GLU A 50 2.55 0.80 -2.47
N VAL A 51 1.28 0.48 -2.18
CA VAL A 51 0.90 -0.89 -1.79
C VAL A 51 1.13 -1.87 -2.93
N ALA A 52 0.78 -1.51 -4.16
CA ALA A 52 0.96 -2.37 -5.34
C ALA A 52 2.42 -2.77 -5.53
N VAL A 53 3.38 -1.82 -5.40
CA VAL A 53 4.82 -2.12 -5.47
C VAL A 53 5.26 -3.06 -4.35
N GLY A 54 4.88 -2.77 -3.10
CA GLY A 54 5.24 -3.62 -1.95
C GLY A 54 4.69 -5.04 -2.07
N LEU A 55 3.42 -5.18 -2.52
CA LEU A 55 2.83 -6.50 -2.76
C LEU A 55 3.46 -7.21 -3.96
N ALA A 56 3.88 -6.49 -5.00
CA ALA A 56 4.57 -7.08 -6.15
C ALA A 56 5.91 -7.71 -5.73
N TYR A 57 6.71 -7.01 -4.92
CA TYR A 57 7.92 -7.58 -4.34
C TYR A 57 7.61 -8.79 -3.45
N SER A 58 6.59 -8.69 -2.60
CA SER A 58 6.18 -9.80 -1.73
C SER A 58 5.71 -11.00 -2.56
N ALA A 59 4.96 -10.79 -3.65
CA ALA A 59 4.52 -11.85 -4.56
C ALA A 59 5.72 -12.59 -5.21
N LEU A 60 6.74 -11.84 -5.64
CA LEU A 60 7.97 -12.42 -6.23
C LEU A 60 8.74 -13.23 -5.21
N VAL A 61 9.01 -12.68 -4.02
CA VAL A 61 9.79 -13.34 -2.96
C VAL A 61 9.06 -14.59 -2.46
N LEU A 62 7.77 -14.49 -2.17
CA LEU A 62 6.94 -15.56 -1.64
C LEU A 62 6.41 -16.52 -2.72
N ARG A 63 6.63 -16.22 -4.00
CA ARG A 63 6.10 -16.96 -5.17
C ARG A 63 4.59 -17.18 -5.05
N ASP A 64 3.87 -16.11 -4.69
CA ASP A 64 2.46 -16.17 -4.32
C ASP A 64 1.56 -15.62 -5.42
N ILE A 65 0.88 -16.53 -6.11
CA ILE A 65 -0.08 -16.19 -7.18
C ILE A 65 -1.29 -15.38 -6.65
N GLY A 66 -1.66 -15.56 -5.38
CA GLY A 66 -2.75 -14.79 -4.78
C GLY A 66 -2.37 -13.33 -4.56
N LEU A 67 -1.10 -13.05 -4.17
CA LEU A 67 -0.58 -11.69 -4.09
C LEU A 67 -0.40 -11.08 -5.48
N ALA A 68 0.04 -11.87 -6.47
CA ALA A 68 0.17 -11.41 -7.85
C ALA A 68 -1.20 -10.96 -8.41
N ALA A 69 -2.23 -11.78 -8.25
CA ALA A 69 -3.59 -11.43 -8.65
C ALA A 69 -4.11 -10.16 -7.94
N GLU A 70 -3.72 -9.96 -6.68
CA GLU A 70 -4.10 -8.77 -5.94
C GLU A 70 -3.42 -7.50 -6.47
N VAL A 71 -2.15 -7.59 -6.90
CA VAL A 71 -1.44 -6.50 -7.59
C VAL A 71 -2.16 -6.12 -8.88
N SER A 72 -2.57 -7.09 -9.69
CA SER A 72 -3.33 -6.86 -10.92
C SER A 72 -4.69 -6.20 -10.65
N HIS A 73 -5.34 -6.55 -9.52
CA HIS A 73 -6.56 -5.86 -9.07
C HIS A 73 -6.30 -4.39 -8.66
N LEU A 74 -5.18 -4.13 -7.97
CA LEU A 74 -4.82 -2.75 -7.59
C LEU A 74 -4.48 -1.87 -8.79
N GLU A 75 -3.84 -2.43 -9.82
CA GLU A 75 -3.58 -1.72 -11.08
C GLU A 75 -4.89 -1.31 -11.77
N GLN A 76 -5.85 -2.24 -11.94
CA GLN A 76 -7.16 -1.91 -12.48
C GLN A 76 -7.86 -0.80 -11.69
N ARG A 77 -7.73 -0.84 -10.37
CA ARG A 77 -8.27 0.21 -9.51
C ARG A 77 -7.58 1.56 -9.73
N LEU A 78 -6.27 1.59 -9.97
CA LEU A 78 -5.53 2.82 -10.31
C LEU A 78 -6.02 3.41 -11.63
N ASP A 79 -6.28 2.59 -12.65
CA ASP A 79 -6.86 3.01 -13.92
C ASP A 79 -8.21 3.68 -13.72
N GLU A 80 -9.13 3.04 -13.00
CA GLU A 80 -10.44 3.60 -12.70
C GLU A 80 -10.36 4.93 -11.93
N MET A 81 -9.39 5.04 -11.02
CA MET A 81 -9.17 6.26 -10.23
C MET A 81 -8.63 7.38 -11.10
N LYS A 82 -7.69 7.10 -12.01
CA LYS A 82 -7.16 8.05 -12.99
C LYS A 82 -8.28 8.59 -13.89
N GLU A 83 -9.09 7.72 -14.48
CA GLU A 83 -10.23 8.14 -15.32
C GLU A 83 -11.18 9.08 -14.56
N ARG A 84 -11.51 8.76 -13.29
CA ARG A 84 -12.36 9.61 -12.47
C ARG A 84 -11.72 10.97 -12.16
N LEU A 85 -10.42 10.98 -11.84
CA LEU A 85 -9.68 12.22 -11.60
C LEU A 85 -9.66 13.10 -12.86
N GLU A 86 -9.39 12.53 -14.02
CA GLU A 86 -9.40 13.24 -15.30
C GLU A 86 -10.76 13.88 -15.58
N LEU A 87 -11.87 13.17 -15.33
CA LEU A 87 -13.21 13.73 -15.46
C LEU A 87 -13.47 14.90 -14.53
N TRP A 88 -13.03 14.85 -13.27
CA TRP A 88 -13.20 15.96 -12.33
C TRP A 88 -12.32 17.16 -12.71
N VAL A 89 -11.09 16.93 -13.14
CA VAL A 89 -10.21 18.00 -13.63
C VAL A 89 -10.80 18.67 -14.87
N LEU A 90 -11.34 17.90 -15.81
CA LEU A 90 -11.99 18.45 -17.00
C LEU A 90 -13.25 19.25 -16.67
N ARG A 91 -14.05 18.82 -15.69
CA ARG A 91 -15.22 19.58 -15.21
C ARG A 91 -14.82 20.85 -14.52
N ALA A 92 -13.77 20.81 -13.72
CA ALA A 92 -13.24 21.96 -13.00
C ALA A 92 -12.49 22.95 -13.92
N ALA A 93 -12.12 22.54 -15.15
CA ALA A 93 -11.42 23.40 -16.10
C ALA A 93 -12.31 24.59 -16.49
N HIS A 94 -12.01 25.76 -15.96
CA HIS A 94 -12.72 27.01 -16.14
C HIS A 94 -11.73 28.14 -16.44
N GLU A 95 -12.16 29.22 -17.10
CA GLU A 95 -11.27 30.32 -17.48
C GLU A 95 -10.55 31.00 -16.27
N GLU A 96 -11.11 30.85 -15.07
CA GLU A 96 -10.58 31.44 -13.84
C GLU A 96 -9.56 30.55 -13.12
N ILE A 97 -9.33 29.29 -13.57
CA ILE A 97 -8.38 28.34 -12.96
C ILE A 97 -7.11 28.27 -13.80
N ASP A 98 -5.95 28.37 -13.13
CA ASP A 98 -4.67 28.21 -13.81
C ASP A 98 -4.52 26.78 -14.38
N PRO A 99 -4.43 26.65 -15.74
CA PRO A 99 -4.31 25.34 -16.37
C PRO A 99 -3.04 24.58 -15.96
N SER A 100 -1.99 25.27 -15.47
CA SER A 100 -0.74 24.62 -15.07
C SER A 100 -0.92 23.75 -13.82
N GLY A 101 -1.74 24.18 -12.86
CA GLY A 101 -2.11 23.41 -11.67
C GLY A 101 -2.90 22.15 -12.05
N LEU A 102 -3.92 22.30 -12.91
CA LEU A 102 -4.72 21.17 -13.39
C LEU A 102 -3.85 20.14 -14.14
N ARG A 103 -2.92 20.62 -14.97
CA ARG A 103 -1.95 19.76 -15.65
C ARG A 103 -1.07 19.01 -14.65
N GLY A 104 -0.67 19.66 -13.53
CA GLY A 104 0.09 19.03 -12.45
C GLY A 104 -0.64 17.83 -11.85
N LEU A 105 -1.94 17.97 -11.55
CA LEU A 105 -2.78 16.86 -11.05
C LEU A 105 -2.82 15.69 -12.03
N LEU A 106 -3.03 15.95 -13.33
CA LEU A 106 -3.05 14.91 -14.36
C LEU A 106 -1.70 14.21 -14.50
N HIS A 107 -0.58 14.94 -14.43
CA HIS A 107 0.76 14.34 -14.46
C HIS A 107 1.02 13.43 -13.27
N LEU A 108 0.62 13.84 -12.06
CA LEU A 108 0.80 13.03 -10.86
C LEU A 108 -0.09 11.77 -10.89
N ALA A 109 -1.33 11.90 -11.38
CA ALA A 109 -2.21 10.74 -11.57
C ALA A 109 -1.62 9.74 -12.58
N GLY A 110 -1.12 10.22 -13.72
CA GLY A 110 -0.44 9.38 -14.70
C GLY A 110 0.82 8.71 -14.15
N ALA A 111 1.58 9.41 -13.30
CA ALA A 111 2.74 8.81 -12.64
C ALA A 111 2.35 7.68 -11.66
N ALA A 112 1.28 7.88 -10.87
CA ALA A 112 0.80 6.86 -9.94
C ALA A 112 0.28 5.61 -10.67
N GLU A 113 -0.42 5.77 -11.78
CA GLU A 113 -0.87 4.67 -12.65
C GLU A 113 0.32 3.95 -13.29
N THR A 114 1.30 4.67 -13.82
CA THR A 114 2.53 4.06 -14.37
C THR A 114 3.28 3.21 -13.34
N ILE A 115 3.26 3.60 -12.06
CA ILE A 115 3.81 2.79 -10.96
C ILE A 115 3.00 1.51 -10.80
N GLY A 116 1.67 1.58 -10.88
CA GLY A 116 0.79 0.40 -10.86
C GLY A 116 1.07 -0.56 -12.00
N ASP A 117 1.21 -0.04 -13.23
CA ASP A 117 1.58 -0.80 -14.41
C ASP A 117 2.92 -1.53 -14.23
N ALA A 118 3.91 -0.83 -13.68
CA ALA A 118 5.21 -1.43 -13.40
C ALA A 118 5.11 -2.57 -12.35
N ALA A 119 4.31 -2.37 -11.30
CA ALA A 119 4.07 -3.40 -10.29
C ALA A 119 3.39 -4.64 -10.91
N LYS A 120 2.40 -4.46 -11.78
CA LYS A 120 1.76 -5.55 -12.53
C LYS A 120 2.74 -6.28 -13.43
N GLN A 121 3.61 -5.56 -14.15
CA GLN A 121 4.66 -6.17 -14.96
C GLN A 121 5.64 -7.04 -14.14
N MET A 122 5.92 -6.66 -12.90
CA MET A 122 6.76 -7.47 -12.00
C MET A 122 6.12 -8.82 -11.69
N VAL A 123 4.81 -8.88 -11.50
CA VAL A 123 4.11 -10.13 -11.13
C VAL A 123 3.65 -10.98 -12.31
N TRP A 124 3.74 -10.46 -13.52
CA TRP A 124 3.33 -11.17 -14.73
C TRP A 124 3.92 -12.60 -14.83
N MET A 125 5.20 -12.78 -14.51
CA MET A 125 5.86 -14.10 -14.56
C MET A 125 5.20 -15.09 -13.57
N ILE A 126 4.77 -14.62 -12.41
CA ILE A 126 4.07 -15.45 -11.41
C ILE A 126 2.68 -15.85 -11.90
N GLU A 127 1.96 -14.93 -12.54
CA GLU A 127 0.62 -15.20 -13.09
C GLU A 127 0.66 -16.19 -14.24
N GLU A 128 1.69 -16.13 -15.10
CA GLU A 128 1.92 -17.09 -16.20
C GLU A 128 2.52 -18.42 -15.73
N GLY A 129 2.85 -18.54 -14.43
CA GLY A 129 3.44 -19.75 -13.87
C GLY A 129 4.88 -20.00 -14.32
N GLU A 130 5.59 -18.95 -14.74
CA GLU A 130 6.99 -19.03 -15.11
C GLU A 130 7.90 -19.11 -13.88
N GLU A 131 8.98 -19.88 -13.99
CA GLU A 131 9.98 -19.92 -12.93
C GLU A 131 10.87 -18.67 -12.95
N LEU A 132 11.07 -18.06 -11.78
CA LEU A 132 12.03 -16.97 -11.62
C LEU A 132 13.43 -17.45 -12.00
N HIS A 133 14.08 -16.70 -12.89
CA HIS A 133 15.46 -16.98 -13.25
C HIS A 133 16.36 -16.94 -11.99
N PRO A 134 17.28 -17.90 -11.80
CA PRO A 134 18.12 -17.99 -10.58
C PRO A 134 18.84 -16.68 -10.21
N VAL A 135 19.24 -15.89 -11.21
CA VAL A 135 19.88 -14.58 -10.99
C VAL A 135 18.93 -13.58 -10.31
N LEU A 136 17.63 -13.60 -10.67
CA LEU A 136 16.63 -12.76 -10.01
C LEU A 136 16.39 -13.21 -8.56
N ALA A 137 16.34 -14.53 -8.34
CA ALA A 137 16.20 -15.09 -6.99
C ALA A 137 17.38 -14.70 -6.08
N LEU A 138 18.62 -14.70 -6.61
CA LEU A 138 19.79 -14.21 -5.88
C LEU A 138 19.68 -12.70 -5.56
N GLY A 139 19.32 -11.87 -6.54
CA GLY A 139 19.20 -10.43 -6.33
C GLY A 139 18.09 -10.03 -5.34
N LEU A 140 17.01 -10.83 -5.29
CA LEU A 140 15.94 -10.63 -4.30
C LEU A 140 16.36 -11.13 -2.90
N GLY A 141 17.19 -12.17 -2.82
CA GLY A 141 17.70 -12.72 -1.55
C GLY A 141 18.76 -11.86 -0.87
N ASP A 142 19.48 -11.02 -1.64
CA ASP A 142 20.48 -10.07 -1.10
C ASP A 142 19.86 -8.74 -0.63
N ALA A 143 18.53 -8.61 -0.66
CA ALA A 143 17.86 -7.39 -0.18
C ALA A 143 17.99 -7.25 1.35
N GLU A 144 18.22 -6.02 1.81
CA GLU A 144 18.30 -5.70 3.27
C GLU A 144 16.96 -5.93 3.98
N GLU A 145 15.85 -5.86 3.24
CA GLU A 145 14.50 -6.10 3.73
C GLU A 145 13.93 -7.38 3.14
N ILE A 146 13.26 -8.16 3.98
CA ILE A 146 12.52 -9.36 3.59
C ILE A 146 11.02 -9.11 3.56
N SER A 147 10.33 -9.84 2.68
CA SER A 147 8.88 -9.91 2.69
C SER A 147 8.44 -11.22 3.32
N VAL A 148 7.52 -11.14 4.27
CA VAL A 148 7.03 -12.29 5.01
C VAL A 148 5.51 -12.36 5.01
N ARG A 149 5.00 -13.59 5.12
CA ARG A 149 3.61 -13.88 5.42
C ARG A 149 3.54 -14.59 6.76
N VAL A 150 2.93 -13.94 7.76
CA VAL A 150 2.82 -14.50 9.10
C VAL A 150 1.35 -14.61 9.48
N PRO A 151 0.83 -15.83 9.70
CA PRO A 151 -0.53 -16.01 10.19
C PRO A 151 -0.61 -15.66 11.68
N VAL A 152 -1.77 -15.17 12.11
CA VAL A 152 -2.07 -14.89 13.53
C VAL A 152 -2.68 -16.15 14.15
N ALA A 153 -1.95 -16.80 15.04
CA ALA A 153 -2.40 -17.99 15.73
C ALA A 153 -3.46 -17.68 16.80
N ASP A 154 -4.38 -18.62 17.02
CA ASP A 154 -5.32 -18.58 18.15
C ASP A 154 -4.55 -18.60 19.48
N GLY A 155 -4.88 -17.69 20.42
CA GLY A 155 -4.24 -17.53 21.72
C GLY A 155 -2.87 -16.85 21.72
N CYS A 156 -2.40 -16.29 20.59
CA CYS A 156 -1.12 -15.58 20.52
C CYS A 156 -1.22 -14.16 21.13
N ARG A 157 -0.04 -13.51 21.30
CA ARG A 157 0.03 -12.15 21.85
C ARG A 157 -0.63 -11.09 20.96
N ALA A 158 -0.67 -11.31 19.66
CA ALA A 158 -1.23 -10.37 18.69
C ALA A 158 -2.76 -10.44 18.61
N GLU A 159 -3.35 -11.60 18.93
CA GLU A 159 -4.79 -11.77 18.86
C GLU A 159 -5.54 -10.83 19.81
N GLY A 160 -6.60 -10.20 19.28
CA GLY A 160 -7.46 -9.28 20.04
C GLY A 160 -6.83 -7.91 20.32
N LYS A 161 -5.60 -7.65 19.87
CA LYS A 161 -4.93 -6.37 20.04
C LYS A 161 -4.94 -5.56 18.74
N SER A 162 -5.01 -4.24 18.89
CA SER A 162 -4.84 -3.31 17.77
C SER A 162 -3.36 -3.18 17.38
N LEU A 163 -3.11 -2.79 16.13
CA LEU A 163 -1.75 -2.51 15.65
C LEU A 163 -1.06 -1.43 16.48
N ARG A 164 -1.83 -0.46 17.01
CA ARG A 164 -1.32 0.57 17.92
C ARG A 164 -0.82 -0.02 19.25
N GLU A 165 -1.58 -0.94 19.84
CA GLU A 165 -1.21 -1.60 21.11
C GLU A 165 -0.03 -2.51 20.93
N LEU A 166 0.12 -3.12 19.77
CA LEU A 166 1.25 -4.00 19.43
C LEU A 166 2.52 -3.22 19.13
N GLN A 167 2.41 -1.93 18.74
CA GLN A 167 3.55 -1.11 18.25
C GLN A 167 4.42 -1.88 17.24
N LEU A 168 3.78 -2.63 16.35
CA LEU A 168 4.36 -3.69 15.53
C LEU A 168 5.61 -3.19 14.79
N GLU A 169 5.53 -2.04 14.12
CA GLU A 169 6.65 -1.43 13.39
C GLU A 169 7.82 -1.07 14.34
N THR A 170 7.52 -0.51 15.51
CA THR A 170 8.53 -0.11 16.49
C THR A 170 9.21 -1.31 17.14
N GLU A 171 8.42 -2.35 17.46
CA GLU A 171 8.90 -3.54 18.18
C GLU A 171 9.62 -4.54 17.26
N THR A 172 9.23 -4.61 16.00
CA THR A 172 9.74 -5.63 15.06
C THR A 172 10.52 -5.05 13.88
N GLY A 173 10.37 -3.76 13.61
CA GLY A 173 10.88 -3.12 12.39
C GLY A 173 10.05 -3.43 11.14
N PHE A 174 9.02 -4.28 11.23
CA PHE A 174 8.21 -4.65 10.09
C PHE A 174 7.09 -3.66 9.80
N TYR A 175 7.01 -3.23 8.55
CA TYR A 175 5.91 -2.44 8.02
C TYR A 175 4.83 -3.36 7.42
N LEU A 176 3.58 -3.14 7.84
CA LEU A 176 2.46 -3.97 7.40
C LEU A 176 1.87 -3.45 6.09
N LEU A 177 2.06 -4.18 5.00
CA LEU A 177 1.51 -3.87 3.68
C LEU A 177 0.00 -4.16 3.65
N ALA A 178 -0.40 -5.33 4.15
CA ALA A 178 -1.78 -5.76 4.18
C ALA A 178 -2.05 -6.78 5.30
N VAL A 179 -3.32 -6.85 5.72
CA VAL A 179 -3.88 -7.97 6.48
C VAL A 179 -4.88 -8.70 5.61
N ARG A 180 -4.67 -9.99 5.38
CA ARG A 180 -5.64 -10.85 4.71
C ARG A 180 -6.55 -11.48 5.75
N ARG A 181 -7.84 -11.21 5.65
CA ARG A 181 -8.89 -11.72 6.55
C ARG A 181 -10.01 -12.33 5.74
N GLY A 182 -10.26 -13.62 5.88
CA GLY A 182 -11.35 -14.31 5.18
C GLY A 182 -11.30 -14.15 3.66
N GLY A 183 -10.10 -14.16 3.07
CA GLY A 183 -9.88 -14.00 1.64
C GLY A 183 -9.92 -12.54 1.12
N ARG A 184 -10.12 -11.55 1.99
CA ARG A 184 -10.11 -10.12 1.64
C ARG A 184 -8.86 -9.46 2.17
N TYR A 185 -8.31 -8.51 1.40
CA TYR A 185 -7.14 -7.73 1.81
C TYR A 185 -7.55 -6.38 2.39
N LEU A 186 -6.99 -6.05 3.54
CA LEU A 186 -7.05 -4.75 4.17
C LEU A 186 -5.68 -4.10 4.01
N TYR A 187 -5.54 -3.22 3.03
CA TYR A 187 -4.28 -2.55 2.70
C TYR A 187 -3.96 -1.44 3.69
N ARG A 188 -2.66 -1.26 3.98
CA ARG A 188 -2.16 -0.22 4.91
C ARG A 188 -3.06 -0.09 6.13
N PRO A 189 -3.24 -1.17 6.90
CA PRO A 189 -4.20 -1.18 8.00
C PRO A 189 -3.89 -0.05 8.97
N ARG A 190 -4.95 0.68 9.36
CA ARG A 190 -4.82 1.79 10.31
C ARG A 190 -4.42 1.29 11.69
N PRO A 191 -3.75 2.10 12.52
CA PRO A 191 -3.30 1.71 13.87
C PRO A 191 -4.39 1.13 14.79
N GLY A 192 -5.67 1.47 14.54
CA GLY A 192 -6.81 0.95 15.30
C GLY A 192 -7.35 -0.41 14.84
N VAL A 193 -6.79 -1.01 13.79
CA VAL A 193 -7.21 -2.34 13.32
C VAL A 193 -6.79 -3.38 14.35
N VAL A 194 -7.78 -4.18 14.82
CA VAL A 194 -7.58 -5.28 15.75
C VAL A 194 -7.31 -6.56 14.95
N LEU A 195 -6.24 -7.26 15.31
CA LEU A 195 -5.88 -8.54 14.71
C LEU A 195 -6.72 -9.68 15.31
N LEU A 196 -7.13 -10.61 14.45
CA LEU A 196 -7.93 -11.77 14.83
C LEU A 196 -7.19 -13.07 14.50
N ALA A 197 -7.50 -14.14 15.20
CA ALA A 197 -7.01 -15.46 14.83
C ALA A 197 -7.40 -15.80 13.38
N GLY A 198 -6.45 -16.32 12.62
CA GLY A 198 -6.61 -16.63 11.21
C GLY A 198 -6.39 -15.46 10.24
N ASP A 199 -6.08 -14.26 10.74
CA ASP A 199 -5.53 -13.20 9.90
C ASP A 199 -4.15 -13.62 9.38
N GLU A 200 -3.80 -13.20 8.17
CA GLU A 200 -2.46 -13.33 7.62
C GLU A 200 -1.87 -11.94 7.42
N LEU A 201 -0.73 -11.70 8.03
CA LEU A 201 0.01 -10.46 7.92
C LEU A 201 0.97 -10.54 6.72
N ILE A 202 0.83 -9.63 5.77
CA ILE A 202 1.80 -9.44 4.69
C ILE A 202 2.62 -8.22 5.06
N ALA A 203 3.90 -8.43 5.36
CA ALA A 203 4.76 -7.41 5.92
C ALA A 203 6.14 -7.42 5.28
N THR A 204 6.81 -6.27 5.27
CA THR A 204 8.20 -6.12 4.85
C THR A 204 9.00 -5.46 5.97
N GLY A 205 10.24 -5.88 6.14
CA GLY A 205 11.11 -5.35 7.18
C GLY A 205 12.45 -6.07 7.27
N PRO A 206 13.30 -5.69 8.23
CA PRO A 206 14.63 -6.26 8.38
C PRO A 206 14.56 -7.72 8.85
N TYR A 207 15.50 -8.54 8.37
CA TYR A 207 15.59 -9.96 8.71
C TYR A 207 15.63 -10.19 10.24
N GLU A 208 16.33 -9.34 10.98
CA GLU A 208 16.49 -9.44 12.44
C GLU A 208 15.17 -9.31 13.22
N GLY A 209 14.16 -8.69 12.61
CA GLY A 209 12.83 -8.55 13.21
C GLY A 209 11.89 -9.73 12.97
N HIS A 210 12.26 -10.70 12.11
CA HIS A 210 11.40 -11.80 11.70
C HIS A 210 10.96 -12.67 12.89
N ASP A 211 11.89 -13.06 13.75
CA ASP A 211 11.61 -13.84 14.96
C ASP A 211 10.64 -13.11 15.91
N LEU A 212 10.80 -11.79 16.05
CA LEU A 212 9.94 -10.98 16.90
C LEU A 212 8.51 -10.92 16.35
N LEU A 213 8.37 -10.71 15.05
CA LEU A 213 7.06 -10.69 14.38
C LEU A 213 6.39 -12.07 14.48
N ALA A 214 7.12 -13.13 14.14
CA ALA A 214 6.61 -14.50 14.24
C ALA A 214 6.18 -14.83 15.68
N GLY A 215 7.01 -14.50 16.68
CA GLY A 215 6.72 -14.71 18.09
C GLY A 215 5.48 -13.97 18.60
N LEU A 216 5.24 -12.73 18.14
CA LEU A 216 4.01 -11.99 18.43
C LEU A 216 2.77 -12.73 17.91
N CYS A 217 2.90 -13.34 16.73
CA CYS A 217 1.82 -14.06 16.05
C CYS A 217 1.69 -15.54 16.50
N GLY A 218 2.54 -16.03 17.40
CA GLY A 218 2.48 -17.38 17.95
C GLY A 218 3.26 -18.42 17.15
N TYR A 219 4.31 -18.00 16.46
CA TYR A 219 5.20 -18.84 15.67
C TYR A 219 6.66 -18.61 16.07
N GLU A 220 7.49 -19.59 15.77
CA GLU A 220 8.94 -19.49 15.74
C GLU A 220 9.43 -19.68 14.32
N VAL A 221 10.50 -18.99 13.97
CA VAL A 221 11.18 -19.15 12.69
C VAL A 221 12.17 -20.30 12.81
N VAL A 222 12.13 -21.25 11.90
CA VAL A 222 13.02 -22.42 11.89
C VAL A 222 13.58 -22.55 10.49
N GLU A 223 14.90 -22.50 10.36
CA GLU A 223 15.55 -22.76 9.08
C GLU A 223 15.40 -24.26 8.73
N ASP A 224 14.84 -24.56 7.58
CA ASP A 224 14.84 -25.93 7.05
C ASP A 224 16.26 -26.32 6.63
N PRO A 225 16.89 -27.31 7.29
CA PRO A 225 18.29 -27.68 7.00
C PRO A 225 18.50 -28.28 5.61
N ALA A 226 17.43 -28.67 4.91
CA ALA A 226 17.52 -29.23 3.58
C ALA A 226 17.49 -28.16 2.48
N THR A 227 16.75 -27.06 2.71
CA THR A 227 16.52 -26.00 1.72
C THR A 227 17.19 -24.67 2.09
N GLY A 228 17.53 -24.47 3.38
CA GLY A 228 18.00 -23.19 3.89
C GLY A 228 16.92 -22.11 3.90
N VAL A 229 15.65 -22.49 3.82
CA VAL A 229 14.52 -21.58 3.81
C VAL A 229 13.89 -21.52 5.20
N ASP A 230 13.57 -20.32 5.64
CA ASP A 230 12.86 -20.12 6.90
C ASP A 230 11.41 -20.61 6.83
N GLU A 231 11.01 -21.43 7.78
CA GLU A 231 9.65 -21.91 7.95
C GLU A 231 9.06 -21.45 9.28
N LEU A 232 7.76 -21.17 9.29
CA LEU A 232 7.04 -20.82 10.50
C LEU A 232 6.52 -22.09 11.20
N ARG A 233 7.02 -22.38 12.39
CA ARG A 233 6.52 -23.45 13.25
C ARG A 233 5.67 -22.87 14.37
N ARG A 234 4.44 -23.37 14.49
CA ARG A 234 3.52 -22.90 15.54
C ARG A 234 4.08 -23.22 16.95
N LEU A 235 4.12 -22.21 17.79
CA LEU A 235 4.48 -22.39 19.20
C LEU A 235 3.39 -23.20 19.90
N ALA A 236 3.80 -24.13 20.76
CA ALA A 236 2.87 -24.87 21.59
C ALA A 236 2.10 -23.88 22.48
N SER A 237 0.77 -23.91 22.40
CA SER A 237 -0.10 -23.03 23.17
C SER A 237 0.24 -23.20 24.66
N ALA A 238 0.82 -22.21 25.28
CA ALA A 238 0.96 -22.15 26.74
C ALA A 238 -0.44 -21.87 27.33
N ARG A 239 -1.32 -22.86 27.28
CA ARG A 239 -2.53 -22.85 28.09
C ARG A 239 -2.10 -23.23 29.50
N GLY A 240 -1.85 -22.26 30.34
CA GLY A 240 -1.79 -22.33 31.77
C GLY A 240 -3.01 -21.64 32.36
#